data_f22263708f4703039d5f3727c190e6f2
#
_entry.id   f22263708f4703039d5f3727c190e6f2
#
_cell.length_a   1.000
_cell.length_b   1.000
_cell.length_c   1.000
_cell.angle_alpha   90.00
_cell.angle_beta   90.00
_cell.angle_gamma   90.00
#
_symmetry.space_group_name_H-M   'P 1'
#
loop_
_entity.id
_entity.type
_entity.pdbx_description
1 polymer ?
#
loop_
_entity_poly.entity_id
_entity_poly.type
_entity_poly.pdbx_seq_one_letter_code
_entity_poly.pdbx_strand_id
1 'polypeptide(L)'
;AIRSKITPRPPVDIQIEATDEQHRIVRIDVLPGDPTQKPYYIEAHGMYNGSYQRVGEADIRLTKYEIDRLLENRSQPRYDEELISEASFKDFSPTLVSAYVARLREEQPRVFAALSDREVLLQARILRIDSEGREVPTLGALLAMGSYPQAFFPQLMMSVVVLPGEELGEVTEDGRRFLDNHSCTGPIPSMLDEAMGVLVRNMRK
;
A
#
# COMPACT_ATOMS: atom_id res chain seq x y z
N ALA A 1 -9.00 19.11 -30.76
CA ALA A 1 -8.87 20.01 -29.59
C ALA A 1 -8.48 19.26 -28.31
N ILE A 2 -9.11 18.12 -27.95
CA ILE A 2 -8.81 17.37 -26.70
C ILE A 2 -7.37 16.84 -26.73
N ARG A 3 -6.94 16.22 -27.84
CA ARG A 3 -5.58 15.63 -27.96
C ARG A 3 -4.42 16.64 -27.92
N SER A 4 -4.68 17.93 -28.17
CA SER A 4 -3.64 18.96 -28.26
C SER A 4 -3.55 19.88 -27.07
N LYS A 5 -4.43 19.73 -26.09
CA LYS A 5 -4.51 20.60 -24.89
C LYS A 5 -4.32 19.85 -23.59
N ILE A 6 -4.26 18.51 -23.63
CA ILE A 6 -4.07 17.65 -22.45
C ILE A 6 -2.76 16.90 -22.58
N THR A 7 -1.98 16.94 -21.55
CA THR A 7 -0.68 16.27 -21.43
C THR A 7 -0.68 15.31 -20.21
N PRO A 8 -0.21 14.06 -20.35
CA PRO A 8 0.05 13.32 -21.60
C PRO A 8 -1.19 13.22 -22.47
N ARG A 9 -1.04 12.77 -23.71
CA ARG A 9 -2.19 12.59 -24.61
C ARG A 9 -3.11 11.50 -24.08
N PRO A 10 -4.39 11.79 -23.76
CA PRO A 10 -5.29 10.77 -23.28
C PRO A 10 -5.62 9.74 -24.36
N PRO A 11 -5.81 8.46 -24.00
CA PRO A 11 -6.31 7.44 -24.92
C PRO A 11 -7.81 7.67 -25.15
N VAL A 12 -8.15 8.26 -26.30
CA VAL A 12 -9.54 8.56 -26.67
C VAL A 12 -9.87 7.95 -28.02
N ASP A 13 -11.06 7.37 -28.11
CA ASP A 13 -11.71 7.00 -29.37
C ASP A 13 -12.82 8.01 -29.68
N ILE A 14 -12.86 8.50 -30.93
CA ILE A 14 -13.79 9.52 -31.36
C ILE A 14 -14.54 8.99 -32.57
N GLN A 15 -15.84 8.85 -32.43
CA GLN A 15 -16.74 8.35 -33.47
C GLN A 15 -17.79 9.42 -33.79
N ILE A 16 -18.16 9.52 -35.05
CA ILE A 16 -19.24 10.38 -35.50
C ILE A 16 -20.38 9.49 -35.97
N GLU A 17 -21.47 9.50 -35.23
CA GLU A 17 -22.65 8.69 -35.49
C GLU A 17 -23.76 9.57 -36.09
N ALA A 18 -24.41 9.12 -37.15
CA ALA A 18 -25.59 9.78 -37.68
C ALA A 18 -26.81 9.33 -36.89
N THR A 19 -27.53 10.27 -36.32
CA THR A 19 -28.77 10.03 -35.59
C THR A 19 -29.97 10.00 -36.56
N ASP A 20 -29.90 10.85 -37.61
CA ASP A 20 -30.83 10.93 -38.72
C ASP A 20 -30.15 11.55 -39.94
N GLU A 21 -30.92 11.86 -41.01
CA GLU A 21 -30.37 12.44 -42.24
C GLU A 21 -29.72 13.83 -42.07
N GLN A 22 -30.08 14.57 -40.99
CA GLN A 22 -29.64 15.96 -40.78
C GLN A 22 -28.77 16.14 -39.53
N HIS A 23 -28.79 15.17 -38.56
CA HIS A 23 -28.11 15.31 -37.31
C HIS A 23 -27.00 14.26 -37.14
N ARG A 24 -25.86 14.71 -36.65
CA ARG A 24 -24.73 13.86 -36.25
C ARG A 24 -24.34 14.13 -34.80
N ILE A 25 -24.05 13.08 -34.06
CA ILE A 25 -23.49 13.17 -32.72
C ILE A 25 -22.01 12.80 -32.77
N VAL A 26 -21.22 13.42 -31.90
CA VAL A 26 -19.83 13.05 -31.69
C VAL A 26 -19.77 12.26 -30.38
N ARG A 27 -19.44 10.99 -30.48
CA ARG A 27 -19.18 10.12 -29.35
C ARG A 27 -17.69 10.12 -29.05
N ILE A 28 -17.30 10.39 -27.82
CA ILE A 28 -15.91 10.37 -27.37
C ILE A 28 -15.81 9.39 -26.21
N ASP A 29 -15.18 8.25 -26.47
CA ASP A 29 -14.88 7.26 -25.45
C ASP A 29 -13.47 7.53 -24.89
N VAL A 30 -13.40 7.82 -23.59
CA VAL A 30 -12.12 8.05 -22.89
C VAL A 30 -11.74 6.77 -22.17
N LEU A 31 -10.70 6.11 -22.63
CA LEU A 31 -10.21 4.87 -22.04
C LEU A 31 -9.38 5.17 -20.80
N PRO A 32 -9.28 4.22 -19.84
CA PRO A 32 -8.37 4.34 -18.72
C PRO A 32 -6.93 4.59 -19.20
N GLY A 33 -6.33 5.67 -18.70
CA GLY A 33 -4.94 5.97 -19.00
C GLY A 33 -3.97 5.13 -18.20
N ASP A 34 -2.76 4.96 -18.74
CA ASP A 34 -1.67 4.26 -18.06
C ASP A 34 -1.37 4.92 -16.70
N PRO A 35 -1.37 4.17 -15.58
CA PRO A 35 -1.02 4.70 -14.26
C PRO A 35 0.33 5.41 -14.22
N THR A 36 1.30 4.94 -15.01
CA THR A 36 2.65 5.54 -15.07
C THR A 36 2.68 6.90 -15.75
N GLN A 37 1.61 7.29 -16.44
CA GLN A 37 1.50 8.57 -17.14
C GLN A 37 0.64 9.60 -16.38
N LYS A 38 -0.06 9.20 -15.32
CA LYS A 38 -0.88 10.13 -14.52
C LYS A 38 -0.01 11.14 -13.77
N PRO A 39 -0.51 12.36 -13.46
CA PRO A 39 -1.82 12.87 -13.84
C PRO A 39 -1.88 13.35 -15.30
N TYR A 40 -3.08 13.31 -15.89
CA TYR A 40 -3.40 14.01 -17.13
C TYR A 40 -3.85 15.43 -16.76
N TYR A 41 -3.31 16.43 -17.43
CA TYR A 41 -3.59 17.83 -17.08
C TYR A 41 -3.71 18.72 -18.32
N ILE A 42 -4.38 19.85 -18.14
CA ILE A 42 -4.49 20.91 -19.17
C ILE A 42 -3.12 21.60 -19.27
N GLU A 43 -2.46 21.48 -20.42
CA GLU A 43 -1.10 21.95 -20.65
C GLU A 43 -0.94 23.44 -20.33
N ALA A 44 -1.89 24.28 -20.76
CA ALA A 44 -1.88 25.72 -20.50
C ALA A 44 -1.91 26.11 -19.02
N HIS A 45 -2.42 25.24 -18.14
CA HIS A 45 -2.51 25.52 -16.71
C HIS A 45 -1.36 24.90 -15.91
N GLY A 46 -0.56 24.01 -16.54
CA GLY A 46 0.45 23.23 -15.89
C GLY A 46 -0.12 22.14 -14.99
N MET A 47 0.72 21.19 -14.57
CA MET A 47 0.30 19.98 -13.85
C MET A 47 -0.50 20.28 -12.58
N TYR A 48 -0.01 21.17 -11.72
CA TYR A 48 -0.61 21.43 -10.40
C TYR A 48 -1.90 22.26 -10.46
N ASN A 49 -2.14 22.98 -11.54
CA ASN A 49 -3.35 23.79 -11.69
C ASN A 49 -4.30 23.24 -12.77
N GLY A 50 -3.83 22.32 -13.58
CA GLY A 50 -4.55 21.76 -14.72
C GLY A 50 -5.03 20.33 -14.55
N SER A 51 -4.78 19.68 -13.38
CA SER A 51 -5.23 18.33 -13.08
C SER A 51 -6.56 18.34 -12.36
N TYR A 52 -7.52 17.58 -12.89
CA TYR A 52 -8.90 17.52 -12.38
C TYR A 52 -9.35 16.07 -12.23
N GLN A 53 -10.27 15.85 -11.30
CA GLN A 53 -11.01 14.63 -11.11
C GLN A 53 -12.49 14.87 -11.25
N ARG A 54 -13.18 13.99 -11.99
CA ARG A 54 -14.63 14.01 -12.07
C ARG A 54 -15.24 13.36 -10.84
N VAL A 55 -16.03 14.10 -10.09
CA VAL A 55 -16.76 13.60 -8.92
C VAL A 55 -18.24 13.96 -9.11
N GLY A 56 -19.04 12.95 -9.46
CA GLY A 56 -20.43 13.17 -9.83
C GLY A 56 -20.53 14.10 -11.05
N GLU A 57 -21.19 15.25 -10.88
CA GLU A 57 -21.37 16.26 -11.94
C GLU A 57 -20.31 17.37 -11.93
N ALA A 58 -19.39 17.37 -10.96
CA ALA A 58 -18.37 18.41 -10.81
C ALA A 58 -16.98 17.97 -11.25
N ASP A 59 -16.21 18.90 -11.83
CA ASP A 59 -14.79 18.74 -12.10
C ASP A 59 -14.01 19.41 -10.97
N ILE A 60 -13.45 18.60 -10.07
CA ILE A 60 -12.72 19.07 -8.89
C ILE A 60 -11.22 19.05 -9.21
N ARG A 61 -10.56 20.18 -8.96
CA ARG A 61 -9.11 20.27 -9.13
C ARG A 61 -8.40 19.42 -8.07
N LEU A 62 -7.44 18.60 -8.50
CA LEU A 62 -6.61 17.83 -7.60
C LEU A 62 -5.76 18.75 -6.72
N THR A 63 -5.61 18.39 -5.46
CA THR A 63 -4.69 19.02 -4.53
C THR A 63 -3.24 18.70 -4.89
N LYS A 64 -2.30 19.49 -4.39
CA LYS A 64 -0.87 19.20 -4.56
C LYS A 64 -0.52 17.80 -4.03
N TYR A 65 -1.05 17.43 -2.87
CA TYR A 65 -0.82 16.12 -2.27
C TYR A 65 -1.27 14.96 -3.19
N GLU A 66 -2.47 15.05 -3.77
CA GLU A 66 -2.98 14.02 -4.68
C GLU A 66 -2.12 13.89 -5.94
N ILE A 67 -1.64 15.03 -6.47
CA ILE A 67 -0.76 15.04 -7.65
C ILE A 67 0.59 14.40 -7.30
N ASP A 68 1.19 14.76 -6.17
CA ASP A 68 2.48 14.20 -5.72
C ASP A 68 2.36 12.67 -5.52
N ARG A 69 1.24 12.18 -4.96
CA ARG A 69 0.96 10.73 -4.85
C ARG A 69 0.83 10.05 -6.21
N LEU A 70 0.20 10.70 -7.20
CA LEU A 70 0.15 10.14 -8.57
C LEU A 70 1.54 10.08 -9.21
N LEU A 71 2.41 11.06 -8.94
CA LEU A 71 3.78 11.07 -9.43
C LEU A 71 4.64 9.98 -8.78
N GLU A 72 4.52 9.79 -7.47
CA GLU A 72 5.18 8.71 -6.74
C GLU A 72 4.78 7.33 -7.31
N ASN A 73 3.50 7.14 -7.59
CA ASN A 73 2.99 5.88 -8.14
C ASN A 73 3.48 5.56 -9.56
N ARG A 74 4.04 6.54 -10.30
CA ARG A 74 4.65 6.30 -11.62
C ARG A 74 5.82 5.33 -11.56
N SER A 75 6.63 5.41 -10.52
CA SER A 75 7.86 4.62 -10.37
C SER A 75 7.67 3.30 -9.63
N GLN A 76 6.43 2.96 -9.21
CA GLN A 76 6.15 1.83 -8.31
C GLN A 76 7.12 1.85 -7.13
N PRO A 77 6.98 2.79 -6.20
CA PRO A 77 7.90 2.94 -5.09
C PRO A 77 7.99 1.64 -4.29
N ARG A 78 9.22 1.26 -3.96
CA ARG A 78 9.52 0.05 -3.18
C ARG A 78 9.76 0.44 -1.73
N TYR A 79 8.73 0.92 -1.06
CA TYR A 79 8.82 1.31 0.35
C TYR A 79 9.23 0.15 1.26
N ASP A 80 8.88 -1.08 0.88
CA ASP A 80 9.30 -2.29 1.57
C ASP A 80 10.80 -2.53 1.55
N GLU A 81 11.52 -1.98 0.55
CA GLU A 81 12.99 -2.06 0.45
C GLU A 81 13.70 -0.88 1.15
N GLU A 82 12.98 0.06 1.76
CA GLU A 82 13.56 1.16 2.50
C GLU A 82 14.38 0.66 3.69
N LEU A 83 15.58 1.25 3.89
CA LEU A 83 16.49 0.84 4.96
C LEU A 83 16.14 1.55 6.25
N ILE A 84 15.98 0.78 7.32
CA ILE A 84 15.71 1.32 8.65
C ILE A 84 17.03 1.36 9.43
N SER A 85 17.75 2.46 9.25
CA SER A 85 19.11 2.64 9.78
C SER A 85 19.23 2.58 11.31
N GLU A 86 18.13 2.80 12.01
CA GLU A 86 18.01 2.71 13.46
C GLU A 86 17.86 1.27 13.97
N ALA A 87 17.50 0.34 13.07
CA ALA A 87 17.29 -1.06 13.36
C ALA A 87 18.54 -1.90 13.02
N SER A 88 18.59 -3.09 13.59
CA SER A 88 19.66 -4.05 13.41
C SER A 88 19.12 -5.48 13.32
N PHE A 89 19.99 -6.45 13.02
CA PHE A 89 19.63 -7.87 13.05
C PHE A 89 19.07 -8.33 14.42
N LYS A 90 19.43 -7.67 15.53
CA LYS A 90 18.95 -8.00 16.89
C LYS A 90 17.46 -7.70 17.08
N ASP A 91 16.88 -6.87 16.22
CA ASP A 91 15.48 -6.49 16.29
C ASP A 91 14.55 -7.51 15.61
N PHE A 92 15.13 -8.53 14.96
CA PHE A 92 14.36 -9.63 14.40
C PHE A 92 14.01 -10.70 15.44
N SER A 93 12.89 -11.37 15.21
CA SER A 93 12.49 -12.59 15.92
C SER A 93 13.36 -13.76 15.42
N PRO A 94 14.17 -14.41 16.27
CA PRO A 94 15.00 -15.54 15.86
C PRO A 94 14.17 -16.69 15.27
N THR A 95 12.99 -16.94 15.82
CA THR A 95 12.08 -17.99 15.37
C THR A 95 11.59 -17.74 13.95
N LEU A 96 11.13 -16.50 13.65
CA LEU A 96 10.64 -16.14 12.33
C LEU A 96 11.75 -16.14 11.28
N VAL A 97 12.94 -15.65 11.64
CA VAL A 97 14.11 -15.68 10.76
C VAL A 97 14.49 -17.13 10.44
N SER A 98 14.60 -17.98 11.45
CA SER A 98 14.96 -19.39 11.24
C SER A 98 13.95 -20.14 10.36
N ALA A 99 12.65 -19.89 10.60
CA ALA A 99 11.59 -20.49 9.78
C ALA A 99 11.66 -20.01 8.33
N TYR A 100 11.90 -18.70 8.11
CA TYR A 100 12.02 -18.12 6.77
C TYR A 100 13.24 -18.68 6.01
N VAL A 101 14.41 -18.74 6.65
CA VAL A 101 15.62 -19.29 6.06
C VAL A 101 15.46 -20.77 5.70
N ALA A 102 14.86 -21.56 6.61
CA ALA A 102 14.57 -22.98 6.36
C ALA A 102 13.67 -23.15 5.13
N ARG A 103 12.61 -22.35 5.05
CA ARG A 103 11.68 -22.37 3.92
C ARG A 103 12.37 -22.00 2.59
N LEU A 104 13.21 -20.98 2.56
CA LEU A 104 13.95 -20.61 1.34
C LEU A 104 14.89 -21.73 0.88
N ARG A 105 15.55 -22.41 1.82
CA ARG A 105 16.43 -23.56 1.50
C ARG A 105 15.64 -24.75 0.95
N GLU A 106 14.43 -24.97 1.45
CA GLU A 106 13.53 -26.02 0.95
C GLU A 106 12.97 -25.70 -0.44
N GLU A 107 12.47 -24.47 -0.64
CA GLU A 107 11.86 -24.05 -1.91
C GLU A 107 12.90 -23.86 -3.03
N GLN A 108 14.10 -23.36 -2.69
CA GLN A 108 15.15 -23.05 -3.66
C GLN A 108 16.54 -23.57 -3.23
N PRO A 109 16.71 -24.88 -3.09
CA PRO A 109 17.95 -25.48 -2.55
C PRO A 109 19.19 -25.16 -3.40
N ARG A 110 19.02 -25.02 -4.71
CA ARG A 110 20.14 -24.69 -5.61
C ARG A 110 20.73 -23.29 -5.35
N VAL A 111 19.95 -22.40 -4.77
CA VAL A 111 20.37 -21.01 -4.48
C VAL A 111 20.85 -20.89 -3.04
N PHE A 112 20.12 -21.46 -2.08
CA PHE A 112 20.27 -21.14 -0.67
C PHE A 112 20.93 -22.26 0.18
N ALA A 113 21.03 -23.51 -0.30
CA ALA A 113 21.49 -24.62 0.54
C ALA A 113 22.93 -24.45 1.05
N ALA A 114 23.80 -23.85 0.23
CA ALA A 114 25.22 -23.68 0.56
C ALA A 114 25.53 -22.38 1.32
N LEU A 115 24.55 -21.48 1.45
CA LEU A 115 24.75 -20.19 2.07
C LEU A 115 24.51 -20.25 3.58
N SER A 116 25.30 -19.49 4.36
CA SER A 116 24.99 -19.23 5.76
C SER A 116 23.67 -18.47 5.90
N ASP A 117 23.04 -18.48 7.07
CA ASP A 117 21.78 -17.77 7.32
C ASP A 117 21.89 -16.26 7.00
N ARG A 118 23.03 -15.67 7.35
CA ARG A 118 23.32 -14.26 7.05
C ARG A 118 23.38 -13.99 5.54
N GLU A 119 24.04 -14.84 4.79
CA GLU A 119 24.12 -14.72 3.32
C GLU A 119 22.74 -14.90 2.68
N VAL A 120 21.93 -15.84 3.20
CA VAL A 120 20.54 -16.01 2.77
C VAL A 120 19.75 -14.71 2.96
N LEU A 121 19.86 -14.07 4.12
CA LEU A 121 19.15 -12.83 4.42
C LEU A 121 19.61 -11.66 3.54
N LEU A 122 20.90 -11.56 3.23
CA LEU A 122 21.43 -10.56 2.29
C LEU A 122 20.96 -10.85 0.86
N GLN A 123 21.01 -12.09 0.41
CA GLN A 123 20.57 -12.48 -0.92
C GLN A 123 19.06 -12.28 -1.12
N ALA A 124 18.27 -12.56 -0.08
CA ALA A 124 16.82 -12.33 -0.07
C ALA A 124 16.42 -10.85 0.19
N ARG A 125 17.39 -9.95 0.32
CA ARG A 125 17.19 -8.52 0.59
C ARG A 125 16.43 -8.22 1.90
N ILE A 126 16.49 -9.12 2.84
CA ILE A 126 15.98 -8.90 4.21
C ILE A 126 16.91 -7.96 4.97
N LEU A 127 18.21 -8.20 4.79
CA LEU A 127 19.27 -7.27 5.19
C LEU A 127 19.90 -6.65 3.94
N ARG A 128 20.34 -5.42 4.05
CA ARG A 128 21.12 -4.73 3.03
C ARG A 128 22.27 -3.98 3.68
N ILE A 129 23.32 -3.73 2.90
CA ILE A 129 24.46 -2.95 3.34
C ILE A 129 24.17 -1.48 3.02
N ASP A 130 24.22 -0.64 4.04
CA ASP A 130 24.05 0.82 3.90
C ASP A 130 25.33 1.49 3.36
N SER A 131 25.30 2.82 3.22
CA SER A 131 26.45 3.62 2.76
C SER A 131 27.64 3.59 3.71
N GLU A 132 27.44 3.19 4.97
CA GLU A 132 28.50 3.08 5.99
C GLU A 132 29.04 1.66 6.13
N GLY A 133 28.57 0.72 5.30
CA GLY A 133 28.96 -0.69 5.33
C GLY A 133 28.29 -1.52 6.43
N ARG A 134 27.23 -0.99 7.06
CA ARG A 134 26.47 -1.70 8.09
C ARG A 134 25.35 -2.53 7.46
N GLU A 135 25.07 -3.67 8.05
CA GLU A 135 23.90 -4.47 7.69
C GLU A 135 22.67 -3.94 8.39
N VAL A 136 21.74 -3.48 7.61
CA VAL A 136 20.53 -2.81 8.06
C VAL A 136 19.31 -3.54 7.52
N PRO A 137 18.27 -3.78 8.36
CA PRO A 137 17.01 -4.33 7.92
C PRO A 137 16.28 -3.43 6.92
N THR A 138 15.52 -4.05 6.01
CA THR A 138 14.53 -3.33 5.22
C THR A 138 13.22 -3.17 6.01
N LEU A 139 12.40 -2.19 5.65
CA LEU A 139 11.09 -1.95 6.24
C LEU A 139 10.22 -3.22 6.18
N GLY A 140 10.11 -3.82 4.98
CA GLY A 140 9.33 -5.04 4.80
C GLY A 140 9.82 -6.19 5.68
N ALA A 141 11.13 -6.32 5.84
CA ALA A 141 11.72 -7.35 6.70
C ALA A 141 11.38 -7.13 8.19
N LEU A 142 11.47 -5.89 8.68
CA LEU A 142 11.07 -5.57 10.06
C LEU A 142 9.59 -5.83 10.30
N LEU A 143 8.73 -5.42 9.38
CA LEU A 143 7.29 -5.66 9.50
C LEU A 143 6.93 -7.14 9.43
N ALA A 144 7.67 -7.95 8.67
CA ALA A 144 7.41 -9.38 8.54
C ALA A 144 8.01 -10.22 9.67
N MET A 145 9.19 -9.86 10.17
CA MET A 145 9.99 -10.71 11.07
C MET A 145 10.56 -9.98 12.27
N GLY A 146 10.32 -8.69 12.46
CA GLY A 146 10.76 -7.96 13.66
C GLY A 146 10.11 -8.49 14.92
N SER A 147 10.82 -8.47 16.03
CA SER A 147 10.25 -8.83 17.34
C SER A 147 9.21 -7.83 17.80
N TYR A 148 9.47 -6.53 17.57
CA TYR A 148 8.57 -5.44 17.91
C TYR A 148 8.75 -4.25 16.96
N PRO A 149 8.22 -4.34 15.72
CA PRO A 149 8.34 -3.27 14.72
C PRO A 149 7.81 -1.90 15.18
N GLN A 150 6.86 -1.90 16.13
CA GLN A 150 6.25 -0.70 16.70
C GLN A 150 7.24 0.16 17.51
N ALA A 151 8.41 -0.37 17.88
CA ALA A 151 9.48 0.44 18.43
C ALA A 151 9.97 1.53 17.46
N PHE A 152 9.93 1.23 16.15
CA PHE A 152 10.31 2.14 15.06
C PHE A 152 9.09 2.83 14.46
N PHE A 153 7.96 2.14 14.41
CA PHE A 153 6.72 2.58 13.77
C PHE A 153 5.51 2.39 14.69
N PRO A 154 5.32 3.23 15.72
CA PRO A 154 4.25 3.05 16.72
C PRO A 154 2.84 2.98 16.14
N GLN A 155 2.62 3.60 14.96
CA GLN A 155 1.32 3.63 14.29
C GLN A 155 1.01 2.38 13.45
N LEU A 156 2.01 1.52 13.18
CA LEU A 156 1.84 0.31 12.38
C LEU A 156 1.36 -0.85 13.24
N MET A 157 0.13 -0.77 13.72
CA MET A 157 -0.55 -1.80 14.50
C MET A 157 -1.96 -2.05 13.97
N MET A 158 -2.56 -3.17 14.32
CA MET A 158 -3.96 -3.46 14.04
C MET A 158 -4.80 -3.18 15.28
N SER A 159 -5.94 -2.50 15.08
CA SER A 159 -6.93 -2.29 16.13
C SER A 159 -8.22 -3.01 15.74
N VAL A 160 -8.69 -3.89 16.63
CA VAL A 160 -9.96 -4.61 16.47
C VAL A 160 -10.92 -4.08 17.51
N VAL A 161 -12.06 -3.57 17.06
CA VAL A 161 -13.09 -2.99 17.93
C VAL A 161 -14.40 -3.72 17.65
N VAL A 162 -15.08 -4.15 18.70
CA VAL A 162 -16.41 -4.74 18.63
C VAL A 162 -17.41 -3.77 19.21
N LEU A 163 -18.37 -3.36 18.39
CA LEU A 163 -19.42 -2.43 18.76
C LEU A 163 -20.61 -3.18 19.40
N PRO A 164 -21.39 -2.55 20.30
CA PRO A 164 -22.55 -3.15 20.92
C PRO A 164 -23.76 -3.29 19.99
N GLY A 165 -23.82 -2.55 18.89
CA GLY A 165 -24.91 -2.53 17.94
C GLY A 165 -24.42 -2.33 16.51
N GLU A 166 -25.35 -2.06 15.58
CA GLU A 166 -25.08 -1.91 14.17
C GLU A 166 -24.66 -0.50 13.78
N GLU A 167 -24.93 0.49 14.62
CA GLU A 167 -24.63 1.90 14.35
C GLU A 167 -23.43 2.41 15.17
N LEU A 168 -22.68 3.33 14.58
CA LEU A 168 -21.58 4.00 15.28
C LEU A 168 -22.14 4.93 16.37
N GLY A 169 -21.65 4.73 17.60
CA GLY A 169 -22.04 5.57 18.74
C GLY A 169 -23.07 4.93 19.68
N GLU A 170 -23.61 3.76 19.33
CA GLU A 170 -24.39 2.97 20.27
C GLU A 170 -23.55 2.57 21.48
N VAL A 171 -24.20 2.52 22.64
CA VAL A 171 -23.61 2.11 23.93
C VAL A 171 -24.42 0.98 24.52
N THR A 172 -23.75 0.12 25.28
CA THR A 172 -24.43 -0.92 26.07
C THR A 172 -25.28 -0.30 27.17
N GLU A 173 -26.18 -1.09 27.80
CA GLU A 173 -27.01 -0.64 28.93
C GLU A 173 -26.16 -0.11 30.10
N ASP A 174 -24.94 -0.65 30.29
CA ASP A 174 -23.99 -0.21 31.29
C ASP A 174 -23.05 0.93 30.80
N GLY A 175 -23.34 1.53 29.64
CA GLY A 175 -22.66 2.72 29.13
C GLY A 175 -21.32 2.47 28.44
N ARG A 176 -20.96 1.23 28.14
CA ARG A 176 -19.73 0.93 27.38
C ARG A 176 -19.91 1.22 25.90
N ARG A 177 -18.90 1.84 25.31
CA ARG A 177 -18.86 2.13 23.87
C ARG A 177 -18.43 0.92 23.02
N PHE A 178 -17.71 -0.02 23.63
CA PHE A 178 -17.16 -1.18 22.94
C PHE A 178 -17.40 -2.43 23.78
N LEU A 179 -17.79 -3.52 23.11
CA LEU A 179 -17.86 -4.86 23.72
C LEU A 179 -16.46 -5.45 23.88
N ASP A 180 -15.59 -5.19 22.90
CA ASP A 180 -14.18 -5.57 22.91
C ASP A 180 -13.37 -4.49 22.19
N ASN A 181 -12.14 -4.24 22.65
CA ASN A 181 -11.20 -3.31 22.04
C ASN A 181 -9.80 -3.87 22.23
N HIS A 182 -9.18 -4.32 21.17
CA HIS A 182 -7.91 -5.01 21.20
C HIS A 182 -6.93 -4.40 20.22
N SER A 183 -5.70 -4.12 20.67
CA SER A 183 -4.60 -3.61 19.86
C SER A 183 -3.59 -4.73 19.64
N CYS A 184 -3.47 -5.21 18.42
CA CYS A 184 -2.53 -6.24 18.03
C CYS A 184 -1.21 -5.58 17.64
N THR A 185 -0.12 -6.00 18.23
CA THR A 185 1.25 -5.50 17.97
C THR A 185 2.19 -6.66 17.62
N GLY A 186 3.42 -6.34 17.23
CA GLY A 186 4.38 -7.33 16.75
C GLY A 186 4.51 -7.32 15.22
N PRO A 187 5.14 -8.32 14.62
CA PRO A 187 5.21 -8.46 13.17
C PRO A 187 3.84 -8.78 12.56
N ILE A 188 3.67 -8.46 11.29
CA ILE A 188 2.40 -8.64 10.56
C ILE A 188 1.78 -10.03 10.75
N PRO A 189 2.52 -11.15 10.64
CA PRO A 189 1.91 -12.47 10.86
C PRO A 189 1.28 -12.60 12.25
N SER A 190 1.98 -12.16 13.29
CA SER A 190 1.48 -12.22 14.67
C SER A 190 0.26 -11.32 14.89
N MET A 191 0.28 -10.12 14.33
CA MET A 191 -0.87 -9.20 14.39
C MET A 191 -2.10 -9.79 13.71
N LEU A 192 -1.92 -10.45 12.55
CA LEU A 192 -3.00 -11.13 11.83
C LEU A 192 -3.59 -12.28 12.64
N ASP A 193 -2.75 -13.14 13.20
CA ASP A 193 -3.21 -14.28 14.01
C ASP A 193 -4.00 -13.81 15.24
N GLU A 194 -3.50 -12.76 15.91
CA GLU A 194 -4.16 -12.18 17.07
C GLU A 194 -5.49 -11.52 16.71
N ALA A 195 -5.52 -10.70 15.65
CA ALA A 195 -6.74 -10.06 15.15
C ALA A 195 -7.79 -11.09 14.73
N MET A 196 -7.39 -12.13 14.00
CA MET A 196 -8.28 -13.23 13.63
C MET A 196 -8.84 -13.97 14.86
N GLY A 197 -8.02 -14.17 15.89
CA GLY A 197 -8.45 -14.74 17.16
C GLY A 197 -9.54 -13.88 17.85
N VAL A 198 -9.39 -12.56 17.85
CA VAL A 198 -10.40 -11.63 18.37
C VAL A 198 -11.69 -11.71 17.55
N LEU A 199 -11.60 -11.67 16.22
CA LEU A 199 -12.77 -11.75 15.33
C LEU A 199 -13.53 -13.05 15.54
N VAL A 200 -12.86 -14.20 15.53
CA VAL A 200 -13.50 -15.51 15.70
C VAL A 200 -14.22 -15.61 17.05
N ARG A 201 -13.67 -15.08 18.14
CA ARG A 201 -14.34 -15.08 19.46
C ARG A 201 -15.63 -14.27 19.44
N ASN A 202 -15.65 -13.15 18.73
CA ASN A 202 -16.79 -12.23 18.70
C ASN A 202 -17.84 -12.57 17.65
N MET A 203 -17.49 -13.28 16.59
CA MET A 203 -18.45 -13.73 15.54
C MET A 203 -19.27 -14.96 15.93
N ARG A 204 -18.93 -15.66 17.03
CA ARG A 204 -19.64 -16.87 17.50
C ARG A 204 -20.76 -16.60 18.51
N LYS A 205 -21.12 -15.33 18.70
CA LYS A 205 -22.20 -14.95 19.64
C LYS A 205 -23.51 -14.78 18.92
#